data_57b6d1b2a73bc8b87bcde0e854cc8815
#
_entry.id   57b6d1b2a73bc8b87bcde0e854cc8815
#
_cell.length_a   1.000
_cell.length_b   1.000
_cell.length_c   1.000
_cell.angle_alpha   90.00
_cell.angle_beta   90.00
_cell.angle_gamma   90.00
#
_symmetry.space_group_name_H-M   'P 1'
#
loop_
_entity.id
_entity.type
_entity.pdbx_description
1 polymer ?
#
loop_
_entity_poly.entity_id
_entity_poly.type
_entity_poly.pdbx_seq_one_letter_code
_entity_poly.pdbx_strand_id
1 'polypeptide(L)'
;MLRALRLVHPFPALLVTAVTAGLVPIADPDASAALYVQLGLGMLFYQFAIGVVNDISDRDADAAVKPWKPIPAGVVSVERARLVAAVLVAAGLLVTATLDSGAWLIGIGGLACGIVYDAGIKRTAWSFVPWAVAFPLIPTWVFVAAGEWDALLWWTFPIGALLALALHLANQSPDASDDRGLGSRGLPQLLGPRRSARVSLALFGLGVSSAAVVLVFESPARAVLVAVTGALALVLAPRAVLFFGRDGLFGLLAASAAATALVFLSAV
;
A
#
# COMPACT_ATOMS: atom_id res chain seq x y z
N MET A 1 -14.78 -22.50 -5.01
CA MET A 1 -14.25 -21.41 -5.84
C MET A 1 -14.05 -20.11 -5.05
N LEU A 2 -15.06 -19.57 -4.38
CA LEU A 2 -14.95 -18.29 -3.61
C LEU A 2 -13.86 -18.30 -2.52
N ARG A 3 -13.62 -19.44 -1.86
CA ARG A 3 -12.55 -19.54 -0.84
C ARG A 3 -11.15 -19.38 -1.43
N ALA A 4 -10.91 -19.87 -2.65
CA ALA A 4 -9.62 -19.73 -3.32
C ALA A 4 -9.31 -18.27 -3.73
N LEU A 5 -10.34 -17.46 -4.02
CA LEU A 5 -10.15 -16.04 -4.34
C LEU A 5 -9.57 -15.22 -3.17
N ARG A 6 -9.71 -15.70 -1.93
CA ARG A 6 -9.08 -15.02 -0.77
C ARG A 6 -7.55 -15.05 -0.82
N LEU A 7 -6.95 -15.98 -1.59
CA LEU A 7 -5.51 -16.08 -1.77
C LEU A 7 -4.88 -14.81 -2.35
N VAL A 8 -5.59 -14.09 -3.20
CA VAL A 8 -5.09 -12.87 -3.86
C VAL A 8 -5.39 -11.58 -3.09
N HIS A 9 -5.96 -11.67 -1.89
CA HIS A 9 -6.30 -10.52 -1.04
C HIS A 9 -7.04 -9.41 -1.80
N PRO A 10 -8.27 -9.66 -2.34
CA PRO A 10 -8.91 -8.79 -3.35
C PRO A 10 -9.08 -7.34 -2.89
N PHE A 11 -9.46 -7.11 -1.63
CA PHE A 11 -9.79 -5.77 -1.15
C PHE A 11 -8.59 -4.81 -1.19
N PRO A 12 -7.42 -5.09 -0.55
CA PRO A 12 -6.28 -4.19 -0.64
C PRO A 12 -5.74 -4.09 -2.08
N ALA A 13 -5.76 -5.19 -2.84
CA ALA A 13 -5.30 -5.17 -4.22
C ALA A 13 -6.13 -4.24 -5.11
N LEU A 14 -7.45 -4.32 -5.02
CA LEU A 14 -8.36 -3.44 -5.77
C LEU A 14 -8.24 -1.98 -5.33
N LEU A 15 -8.04 -1.71 -4.02
CA LEU A 15 -7.85 -0.36 -3.52
C LEU A 15 -6.59 0.30 -4.12
N VAL A 16 -5.45 -0.39 -4.07
CA VAL A 16 -4.20 0.16 -4.63
C VAL A 16 -4.29 0.30 -6.15
N THR A 17 -4.93 -0.67 -6.83
CA THR A 17 -5.20 -0.58 -8.27
C THR A 17 -6.08 0.62 -8.62
N ALA A 18 -7.14 0.88 -7.84
CA ALA A 18 -8.03 2.02 -8.06
C ALA A 18 -7.30 3.36 -7.85
N VAL A 19 -6.42 3.44 -6.83
CA VAL A 19 -5.57 4.62 -6.62
C VAL A 19 -4.64 4.82 -7.81
N THR A 20 -3.96 3.76 -8.26
CA THR A 20 -3.06 3.82 -9.43
C THR A 20 -3.80 4.29 -10.68
N ALA A 21 -4.96 3.70 -10.98
CA ALA A 21 -5.78 4.11 -12.13
C ALA A 21 -6.31 5.54 -12.01
N GLY A 22 -6.65 5.97 -10.78
CA GLY A 22 -7.11 7.33 -10.49
C GLY A 22 -6.03 8.40 -10.64
N LEU A 23 -4.76 8.02 -10.57
CA LEU A 23 -3.64 8.93 -10.82
C LEU A 23 -3.37 9.16 -12.32
N VAL A 24 -3.79 8.25 -13.19
CA VAL A 24 -3.52 8.35 -14.64
C VAL A 24 -4.07 9.66 -15.23
N PRO A 25 -5.35 10.03 -15.05
CA PRO A 25 -5.88 11.28 -15.61
C PRO A 25 -5.36 12.54 -14.91
N ILE A 26 -4.69 12.38 -13.76
CA ILE A 26 -3.99 13.49 -13.08
C ILE A 26 -2.63 13.71 -13.72
N ALA A 27 -1.92 12.63 -14.07
CA ALA A 27 -0.62 12.71 -14.72
C ALA A 27 -0.75 13.12 -16.20
N ASP A 28 -1.73 12.55 -16.91
CA ASP A 28 -2.00 12.87 -18.32
C ASP A 28 -3.53 12.85 -18.55
N PRO A 29 -4.18 14.03 -18.68
CA PRO A 29 -5.61 14.11 -18.97
C PRO A 29 -6.00 13.48 -20.31
N ASP A 30 -5.08 13.39 -21.25
CA ASP A 30 -5.29 12.82 -22.60
C ASP A 30 -4.75 11.39 -22.71
N ALA A 31 -4.49 10.74 -21.57
CA ALA A 31 -3.91 9.41 -21.49
C ALA A 31 -4.65 8.39 -22.37
N SER A 32 -3.89 7.60 -23.10
CA SER A 32 -4.45 6.54 -23.93
C SER A 32 -5.08 5.43 -23.11
N ALA A 33 -6.10 4.75 -23.66
CA ALA A 33 -6.68 3.57 -23.04
C ALA A 33 -5.63 2.46 -22.74
N ALA A 34 -4.57 2.39 -23.57
CA ALA A 34 -3.47 1.46 -23.38
C ALA A 34 -2.73 1.73 -22.06
N LEU A 35 -2.45 3.00 -21.73
CA LEU A 35 -1.77 3.38 -20.49
C LEU A 35 -2.60 3.00 -19.26
N TYR A 36 -3.92 3.24 -19.28
CA TYR A 36 -4.83 2.80 -18.21
C TYR A 36 -4.79 1.28 -18.01
N VAL A 37 -4.82 0.51 -19.11
CA VAL A 37 -4.77 -0.95 -19.06
C VAL A 37 -3.42 -1.42 -18.51
N GLN A 38 -2.32 -0.87 -18.99
CA GLN A 38 -0.97 -1.26 -18.55
C GLN A 38 -0.76 -1.00 -17.07
N LEU A 39 -1.06 0.21 -16.58
CA LEU A 39 -0.87 0.58 -15.19
C LEU A 39 -1.90 -0.12 -14.27
N GLY A 40 -3.17 -0.15 -14.67
CA GLY A 40 -4.24 -0.77 -13.88
C GLY A 40 -4.08 -2.28 -13.75
N LEU A 41 -3.95 -3.01 -14.89
CA LEU A 41 -3.75 -4.46 -14.85
C LEU A 41 -2.36 -4.83 -14.31
N GLY A 42 -1.32 -4.05 -14.63
CA GLY A 42 0.02 -4.26 -14.07
C GLY A 42 -0.01 -4.21 -12.54
N MET A 43 -0.58 -3.14 -11.96
CA MET A 43 -0.76 -3.02 -10.52
C MET A 43 -1.59 -4.15 -9.95
N LEU A 44 -2.71 -4.50 -10.57
CA LEU A 44 -3.58 -5.59 -10.10
C LEU A 44 -2.84 -6.92 -10.01
N PHE A 45 -2.10 -7.28 -11.06
CA PHE A 45 -1.32 -8.52 -11.06
C PHE A 45 -0.18 -8.50 -10.04
N TYR A 46 0.51 -7.37 -9.87
CA TYR A 46 1.54 -7.20 -8.84
C TYR A 46 0.96 -7.35 -7.44
N GLN A 47 -0.15 -6.70 -7.13
CA GLN A 47 -0.80 -6.79 -5.84
C GLN A 47 -1.33 -8.21 -5.55
N PHE A 48 -1.90 -8.88 -6.56
CA PHE A 48 -2.32 -10.26 -6.44
C PHE A 48 -1.14 -11.20 -6.17
N ALA A 49 -0.02 -11.02 -6.87
CA ALA A 49 1.20 -11.79 -6.63
C ALA A 49 1.73 -11.61 -5.20
N ILE A 50 1.79 -10.36 -4.72
CA ILE A 50 2.19 -10.02 -3.35
C ILE A 50 1.26 -10.72 -2.34
N GLY A 51 -0.07 -10.65 -2.53
CA GLY A 51 -1.03 -11.33 -1.66
C GLY A 51 -0.82 -12.85 -1.59
N VAL A 52 -0.54 -13.49 -2.74
CA VAL A 52 -0.23 -14.94 -2.78
C VAL A 52 1.08 -15.26 -2.05
N VAL A 53 2.13 -14.45 -2.25
CA VAL A 53 3.41 -14.62 -1.56
C VAL A 53 3.23 -14.43 -0.05
N ASN A 54 2.39 -13.49 0.38
CA ASN A 54 2.02 -13.31 1.79
C ASN A 54 1.47 -14.62 2.39
N ASP A 55 0.45 -15.21 1.76
CA ASP A 55 -0.18 -16.45 2.27
C ASP A 55 0.79 -17.66 2.26
N ILE A 56 1.71 -17.73 1.29
CA ILE A 56 2.75 -18.76 1.27
C ILE A 56 3.71 -18.57 2.45
N SER A 57 4.14 -17.36 2.72
CA SER A 57 5.11 -17.02 3.78
C SER A 57 4.54 -17.21 5.18
N ASP A 58 3.25 -16.92 5.33
CA ASP A 58 2.57 -16.98 6.63
C ASP A 58 1.87 -18.31 6.91
N ARG A 59 1.93 -19.30 6.00
CA ARG A 59 1.16 -20.54 6.07
C ARG A 59 1.21 -21.26 7.43
N ASP A 60 2.39 -21.31 8.05
CA ASP A 60 2.58 -22.02 9.33
C ASP A 60 1.98 -21.23 10.51
N ALA A 61 2.16 -19.92 10.52
CA ALA A 61 1.54 -19.04 11.49
C ALA A 61 0.01 -18.98 11.30
N ASP A 62 -0.44 -18.86 10.05
CA ASP A 62 -1.87 -18.85 9.72
C ASP A 62 -2.56 -20.18 10.07
N ALA A 63 -1.87 -21.31 9.99
CA ALA A 63 -2.43 -22.59 10.41
C ALA A 63 -2.85 -22.59 11.90
N ALA A 64 -2.12 -21.85 12.74
CA ALA A 64 -2.41 -21.75 14.17
C ALA A 64 -3.55 -20.75 14.48
N VAL A 65 -3.62 -19.61 13.74
CA VAL A 65 -4.52 -18.50 14.14
C VAL A 65 -5.61 -18.19 13.10
N LYS A 66 -5.41 -18.58 11.84
CA LYS A 66 -6.34 -18.35 10.71
C LYS A 66 -6.52 -19.63 9.87
N PRO A 67 -6.93 -20.77 10.46
CA PRO A 67 -7.00 -22.07 9.77
C PRO A 67 -7.99 -22.10 8.58
N TRP A 68 -8.83 -21.06 8.45
CA TRP A 68 -9.77 -20.91 7.32
C TRP A 68 -9.14 -20.32 6.06
N LYS A 69 -7.90 -19.81 6.10
CA LYS A 69 -7.19 -19.32 4.91
C LYS A 69 -6.95 -20.44 3.90
N PRO A 70 -6.85 -20.10 2.59
CA PRO A 70 -6.83 -21.12 1.51
C PRO A 70 -5.74 -22.19 1.65
N ILE A 71 -4.53 -21.84 2.05
CA ILE A 71 -3.41 -22.77 2.19
C ILE A 71 -3.55 -23.63 3.44
N PRO A 72 -3.72 -23.08 4.67
CA PRO A 72 -3.94 -23.88 5.86
C PRO A 72 -5.17 -24.80 5.78
N ALA A 73 -6.25 -24.34 5.12
CA ALA A 73 -7.47 -25.14 4.93
C ALA A 73 -7.33 -26.24 3.86
N GLY A 74 -6.16 -26.39 3.19
CA GLY A 74 -5.95 -27.36 2.14
C GLY A 74 -6.73 -27.09 0.84
N VAL A 75 -7.32 -25.92 0.69
CA VAL A 75 -8.06 -25.53 -0.53
C VAL A 75 -7.10 -25.30 -1.70
N VAL A 76 -5.90 -24.79 -1.41
CA VAL A 76 -4.82 -24.58 -2.39
C VAL A 76 -3.52 -25.15 -1.80
N SER A 77 -2.80 -25.98 -2.55
CA SER A 77 -1.49 -26.44 -2.13
C SER A 77 -0.43 -25.34 -2.29
N VAL A 78 0.66 -25.42 -1.54
CA VAL A 78 1.77 -24.45 -1.62
C VAL A 78 2.37 -24.40 -3.03
N GLU A 79 2.49 -25.54 -3.71
CA GLU A 79 3.02 -25.65 -5.07
C GLU A 79 2.11 -24.91 -6.06
N ARG A 80 0.79 -25.09 -5.95
CA ARG A 80 -0.18 -24.36 -6.78
C ARG A 80 -0.14 -22.87 -6.48
N ALA A 81 -0.04 -22.47 -5.22
CA ALA A 81 0.10 -21.06 -4.84
C ALA A 81 1.37 -20.45 -5.44
N ARG A 82 2.53 -21.14 -5.40
CA ARG A 82 3.77 -20.68 -6.05
C ARG A 82 3.60 -20.51 -7.56
N LEU A 83 2.94 -21.47 -8.22
CA LEU A 83 2.65 -21.34 -9.65
C LEU A 83 1.76 -20.13 -9.95
N VAL A 84 0.70 -19.92 -9.15
CA VAL A 84 -0.18 -18.75 -9.28
C VAL A 84 0.62 -17.46 -9.11
N ALA A 85 1.48 -17.35 -8.08
CA ALA A 85 2.33 -16.18 -7.88
C ALA A 85 3.24 -15.94 -9.09
N ALA A 86 3.90 -16.97 -9.61
CA ALA A 86 4.78 -16.85 -10.77
C ALA A 86 4.03 -16.41 -12.04
N VAL A 87 2.83 -16.95 -12.28
CA VAL A 87 1.97 -16.54 -13.40
C VAL A 87 1.52 -15.08 -13.26
N LEU A 88 1.14 -14.64 -12.06
CA LEU A 88 0.74 -13.25 -11.80
C LEU A 88 1.91 -12.28 -11.98
N VAL A 89 3.10 -12.62 -11.49
CA VAL A 89 4.33 -11.82 -11.74
C VAL A 89 4.60 -11.72 -13.24
N ALA A 90 4.61 -12.86 -13.95
CA ALA A 90 4.86 -12.86 -15.40
C ALA A 90 3.80 -12.06 -16.16
N ALA A 91 2.52 -12.20 -15.82
CA ALA A 91 1.43 -11.43 -16.42
C ALA A 91 1.59 -9.92 -16.20
N GLY A 92 1.93 -9.50 -14.96
CA GLY A 92 2.19 -8.10 -14.65
C GLY A 92 3.38 -7.54 -15.43
N LEU A 93 4.49 -8.27 -15.48
CA LEU A 93 5.67 -7.89 -16.26
C LEU A 93 5.37 -7.77 -17.76
N LEU A 94 4.60 -8.71 -18.32
CA LEU A 94 4.24 -8.71 -19.74
C LEU A 94 3.29 -7.56 -20.09
N VAL A 95 2.28 -7.28 -19.26
CA VAL A 95 1.35 -6.17 -19.48
C VAL A 95 2.07 -4.82 -19.45
N THR A 96 3.09 -4.68 -18.61
CA THR A 96 3.86 -3.43 -18.45
C THR A 96 5.10 -3.37 -19.32
N ALA A 97 5.44 -4.41 -20.09
CA ALA A 97 6.69 -4.52 -20.85
C ALA A 97 6.86 -3.47 -21.96
N THR A 98 5.79 -2.84 -22.41
CA THR A 98 5.79 -1.80 -23.44
C THR A 98 5.78 -0.38 -22.87
N LEU A 99 5.80 -0.21 -21.54
CA LEU A 99 6.09 1.07 -20.91
C LEU A 99 7.55 1.48 -21.16
N ASP A 100 7.84 2.76 -21.00
CA ASP A 100 9.23 3.23 -20.96
C ASP A 100 10.06 2.43 -19.96
N SER A 101 11.34 2.24 -20.25
CA SER A 101 12.24 1.42 -19.43
C SER A 101 12.36 1.91 -17.98
N GLY A 102 12.31 3.23 -17.76
CA GLY A 102 12.31 3.82 -16.43
C GLY A 102 11.03 3.47 -15.65
N ALA A 103 9.87 3.65 -16.28
CA ALA A 103 8.58 3.28 -15.70
C ALA A 103 8.53 1.77 -15.41
N TRP A 104 8.96 0.94 -16.35
CA TRP A 104 8.98 -0.52 -16.16
C TRP A 104 9.83 -0.94 -14.95
N LEU A 105 11.04 -0.36 -14.81
CA LEU A 105 11.92 -0.63 -13.67
C LEU A 105 11.32 -0.15 -12.34
N ILE A 106 10.63 1.00 -12.32
CA ILE A 106 9.94 1.50 -11.13
C ILE A 106 8.84 0.51 -10.70
N GLY A 107 8.04 0.01 -11.64
CA GLY A 107 7.01 -1.00 -11.36
C GLY A 107 7.60 -2.30 -10.78
N ILE A 108 8.72 -2.78 -11.33
CA ILE A 108 9.47 -3.93 -10.79
C ILE A 108 9.98 -3.63 -9.38
N GLY A 109 10.49 -2.42 -9.13
CA GLY A 109 10.94 -1.99 -7.81
C GLY A 109 9.83 -2.04 -6.76
N GLY A 110 8.62 -1.57 -7.12
CA GLY A 110 7.44 -1.66 -6.27
C GLY A 110 7.03 -3.11 -5.97
N LEU A 111 6.98 -3.97 -7.00
CA LEU A 111 6.73 -5.41 -6.85
C LEU A 111 7.77 -6.06 -5.95
N ALA A 112 9.05 -5.77 -6.16
CA ALA A 112 10.15 -6.32 -5.37
C ALA A 112 10.03 -5.93 -3.88
N CYS A 113 9.67 -4.67 -3.58
CA CYS A 113 9.40 -4.23 -2.20
C CYS A 113 8.32 -5.08 -1.53
N GLY A 114 7.20 -5.34 -2.20
CA GLY A 114 6.12 -6.18 -1.68
C GLY A 114 6.56 -7.62 -1.44
N ILE A 115 7.23 -8.23 -2.41
CA ILE A 115 7.72 -9.62 -2.30
C ILE A 115 8.76 -9.74 -1.17
N VAL A 116 9.74 -8.84 -1.11
CA VAL A 116 10.79 -8.86 -0.07
C VAL A 116 10.20 -8.64 1.32
N TYR A 117 9.19 -7.76 1.44
CA TYR A 117 8.44 -7.57 2.67
C TYR A 117 7.85 -8.89 3.16
N ASP A 118 7.09 -9.56 2.30
CA ASP A 118 6.40 -10.80 2.65
C ASP A 118 7.33 -12.00 2.78
N ALA A 119 8.43 -12.05 2.03
CA ALA A 119 9.43 -13.12 2.12
C ALA A 119 10.17 -13.17 3.48
N GLY A 120 10.14 -12.08 4.27
CA GLY A 120 10.75 -12.13 5.61
C GLY A 120 11.00 -10.80 6.30
N ILE A 121 11.19 -9.70 5.57
CA ILE A 121 11.48 -8.38 6.15
C ILE A 121 10.39 -7.94 7.14
N LYS A 122 9.12 -8.29 6.90
CA LYS A 122 7.99 -7.97 7.79
C LYS A 122 8.17 -8.48 9.22
N ARG A 123 8.99 -9.52 9.43
CA ARG A 123 9.27 -10.12 10.75
C ARG A 123 10.49 -9.50 11.44
N THR A 124 11.10 -8.49 10.84
CA THR A 124 12.30 -7.80 11.36
C THR A 124 12.01 -6.37 11.74
N ALA A 125 12.93 -5.72 12.47
CA ALA A 125 12.84 -4.29 12.80
C ALA A 125 12.75 -3.38 11.56
N TRP A 126 13.21 -3.86 10.40
CA TRP A 126 13.19 -3.15 9.11
C TRP A 126 11.88 -3.31 8.33
N SER A 127 10.83 -3.87 8.96
CA SER A 127 9.52 -4.12 8.34
C SER A 127 8.88 -2.89 7.69
N PHE A 128 9.24 -1.70 8.13
CA PHE A 128 8.73 -0.44 7.59
C PHE A 128 9.38 0.00 6.26
N VAL A 129 10.61 -0.47 5.98
CA VAL A 129 11.39 0.03 4.83
C VAL A 129 10.70 -0.25 3.49
N PRO A 130 10.21 -1.46 3.18
CA PRO A 130 9.53 -1.71 1.93
C PRO A 130 8.27 -0.84 1.74
N TRP A 131 7.55 -0.52 2.81
CA TRP A 131 6.39 0.38 2.77
C TRP A 131 6.82 1.81 2.44
N ALA A 132 7.85 2.32 3.14
CA ALA A 132 8.37 3.67 2.95
C ALA A 132 8.92 3.89 1.53
N VAL A 133 9.38 2.83 0.85
CA VAL A 133 9.87 2.88 -0.53
C VAL A 133 8.73 2.66 -1.53
N ALA A 134 7.92 1.61 -1.37
CA ALA A 134 6.93 1.21 -2.36
C ALA A 134 5.80 2.24 -2.56
N PHE A 135 5.34 2.89 -1.48
CA PHE A 135 4.22 3.83 -1.59
C PHE A 135 4.55 5.08 -2.41
N PRO A 136 5.70 5.77 -2.20
CA PRO A 136 6.13 6.85 -3.07
C PRO A 136 6.37 6.42 -4.53
N LEU A 137 6.74 5.16 -4.77
CA LEU A 137 6.92 4.65 -6.12
C LEU A 137 5.61 4.56 -6.92
N ILE A 138 4.43 4.50 -6.28
CA ILE A 138 3.15 4.43 -7.00
C ILE A 138 2.91 5.69 -7.87
N PRO A 139 2.88 6.92 -7.32
CA PRO A 139 2.76 8.11 -8.14
C PRO A 139 3.94 8.28 -9.11
N THR A 140 5.17 8.02 -8.65
CA THR A 140 6.35 8.07 -9.50
C THR A 140 6.20 7.17 -10.74
N TRP A 141 5.68 5.96 -10.55
CA TRP A 141 5.43 5.01 -11.65
C TRP A 141 4.43 5.55 -12.67
N VAL A 142 3.32 6.12 -12.18
CA VAL A 142 2.26 6.64 -13.06
C VAL A 142 2.76 7.84 -13.85
N PHE A 143 3.38 8.82 -13.19
CA PHE A 143 3.86 10.04 -13.85
C PHE A 143 4.99 9.75 -14.83
N VAL A 144 5.96 8.91 -14.49
CA VAL A 144 7.03 8.51 -15.42
C VAL A 144 6.46 7.72 -16.62
N ALA A 145 5.47 6.85 -16.40
CA ALA A 145 4.81 6.12 -17.48
C ALA A 145 3.99 7.03 -18.42
N ALA A 146 3.46 8.14 -17.90
CA ALA A 146 2.80 9.17 -18.68
C ALA A 146 3.79 10.08 -19.44
N GLY A 147 5.09 10.02 -19.12
CA GLY A 147 6.10 10.91 -19.69
C GLY A 147 6.16 12.27 -19.01
N GLU A 148 5.49 12.41 -17.85
CA GLU A 148 5.38 13.65 -17.12
C GLU A 148 6.22 13.62 -15.84
N TRP A 149 6.91 14.74 -15.59
CA TRP A 149 7.67 14.92 -14.35
C TRP A 149 7.68 16.37 -13.92
N ASP A 150 7.28 16.62 -12.69
CA ASP A 150 7.32 17.93 -12.05
C ASP A 150 8.16 17.90 -10.77
N ALA A 151 8.75 19.04 -10.39
CA ALA A 151 9.56 19.16 -9.18
C ALA A 151 8.76 18.85 -7.90
N LEU A 152 7.43 19.06 -7.92
CA LEU A 152 6.55 18.77 -6.80
C LEU A 152 6.52 17.25 -6.49
N LEU A 153 6.76 16.40 -7.48
CA LEU A 153 6.82 14.94 -7.30
C LEU A 153 7.94 14.49 -6.36
N TRP A 154 9.00 15.27 -6.20
CA TRP A 154 10.03 14.95 -5.20
C TRP A 154 9.52 14.92 -3.77
N TRP A 155 8.47 15.70 -3.47
CA TRP A 155 7.85 15.71 -2.16
C TRP A 155 7.04 14.45 -1.86
N THR A 156 6.69 13.67 -2.88
CA THR A 156 6.00 12.39 -2.68
C THR A 156 6.86 11.39 -1.89
N PHE A 157 8.18 11.48 -1.98
CA PHE A 157 9.09 10.59 -1.24
C PHE A 157 9.03 10.82 0.25
N PRO A 158 9.34 12.01 0.82
CA PRO A 158 9.25 12.22 2.25
C PRO A 158 7.82 12.15 2.78
N ILE A 159 6.84 12.73 2.09
CA ILE A 159 5.43 12.73 2.51
C ILE A 159 4.86 11.30 2.41
N GLY A 160 5.08 10.64 1.28
CA GLY A 160 4.62 9.27 1.06
C GLY A 160 5.24 8.26 2.03
N ALA A 161 6.52 8.42 2.36
CA ALA A 161 7.17 7.58 3.38
C ALA A 161 6.53 7.76 4.76
N LEU A 162 6.23 9.00 5.19
CA LEU A 162 5.54 9.27 6.46
C LEU A 162 4.15 8.62 6.51
N LEU A 163 3.36 8.80 5.45
CA LEU A 163 2.03 8.20 5.34
C LEU A 163 2.12 6.66 5.28
N ALA A 164 3.07 6.11 4.51
CA ALA A 164 3.29 4.67 4.43
C ALA A 164 3.69 4.05 5.77
N LEU A 165 4.57 4.72 6.54
CA LEU A 165 4.91 4.31 7.90
C LEU A 165 3.69 4.33 8.82
N ALA A 166 2.89 5.38 8.73
CA ALA A 166 1.64 5.47 9.49
C ALA A 166 0.72 4.28 9.18
N LEU A 167 0.52 3.99 7.89
CA LEU A 167 -0.31 2.88 7.44
C LEU A 167 0.26 1.52 7.85
N HIS A 168 1.58 1.32 7.74
CA HIS A 168 2.24 0.10 8.20
C HIS A 168 1.99 -0.17 9.68
N LEU A 169 2.16 0.85 10.53
CA LEU A 169 1.90 0.72 11.96
C LEU A 169 0.42 0.49 12.27
N ALA A 170 -0.50 1.18 11.59
CA ALA A 170 -1.93 0.99 11.76
C ALA A 170 -2.37 -0.42 11.36
N ASN A 171 -1.87 -0.92 10.23
CA ASN A 171 -2.20 -2.24 9.69
C ASN A 171 -1.78 -3.38 10.61
N GLN A 172 -0.57 -3.28 11.18
CA GLN A 172 0.01 -4.35 11.99
C GLN A 172 -0.29 -4.21 13.49
N SER A 173 -0.77 -3.04 13.95
CA SER A 173 -1.00 -2.81 15.39
C SER A 173 -2.00 -3.76 16.04
N PRO A 174 -3.10 -4.19 15.39
CA PRO A 174 -4.07 -5.11 15.98
C PRO A 174 -3.49 -6.48 16.35
N ASP A 175 -2.61 -7.00 15.50
CA ASP A 175 -2.04 -8.34 15.61
C ASP A 175 -0.66 -8.35 16.28
N ALA A 176 -0.13 -7.16 16.63
CA ALA A 176 1.26 -7.00 17.11
C ALA A 176 1.61 -7.84 18.35
N SER A 177 0.65 -8.08 19.24
CA SER A 177 0.86 -8.91 20.45
C SER A 177 0.93 -10.39 20.09
N ASP A 178 0.04 -10.85 19.23
CA ASP A 178 -0.11 -12.25 18.84
C ASP A 178 1.09 -12.66 17.96
N ASP A 179 1.44 -11.82 16.99
CA ASP A 179 2.60 -12.01 16.12
C ASP A 179 3.92 -12.02 16.89
N ARG A 180 4.03 -11.20 17.96
CA ARG A 180 5.20 -11.22 18.84
C ARG A 180 5.32 -12.55 19.56
N GLY A 181 4.19 -13.11 20.02
CA GLY A 181 4.13 -14.44 20.61
C GLY A 181 4.60 -15.55 19.66
N LEU A 182 4.41 -15.36 18.35
CA LEU A 182 4.87 -16.25 17.28
C LEU A 182 6.31 -15.96 16.79
N GLY A 183 7.05 -15.08 17.51
CA GLY A 183 8.47 -14.79 17.24
C GLY A 183 8.72 -13.66 16.23
N SER A 184 7.69 -12.95 15.76
CA SER A 184 7.87 -11.78 14.91
C SER A 184 8.52 -10.62 15.70
N ARG A 185 9.48 -9.94 15.07
CA ARG A 185 10.19 -8.78 15.62
C ARG A 185 10.09 -7.55 14.71
N GLY A 186 9.00 -7.43 13.97
CA GLY A 186 8.70 -6.24 13.19
C GLY A 186 8.60 -4.98 14.06
N LEU A 187 8.69 -3.80 13.45
CA LEU A 187 8.59 -2.54 14.17
C LEU A 187 7.30 -2.44 15.02
N PRO A 188 6.11 -2.82 14.52
CA PRO A 188 4.88 -2.80 15.32
C PRO A 188 4.94 -3.74 16.53
N GLN A 189 5.55 -4.94 16.38
CA GLN A 189 5.72 -5.91 17.44
C GLN A 189 6.69 -5.41 18.53
N LEU A 190 7.71 -4.65 18.14
CA LEU A 190 8.65 -4.03 19.09
C LEU A 190 8.02 -2.90 19.89
N LEU A 191 7.19 -2.07 19.24
CA LEU A 191 6.49 -0.95 19.88
C LEU A 191 5.31 -1.41 20.73
N GLY A 192 4.64 -2.48 20.33
CA GLY A 192 3.37 -2.95 20.88
C GLY A 192 2.17 -2.16 20.37
N PRO A 193 0.93 -2.71 20.49
CA PRO A 193 -0.24 -2.20 19.80
C PRO A 193 -0.58 -0.73 20.12
N ARG A 194 -0.54 -0.35 21.40
CA ARG A 194 -0.90 1.01 21.82
C ARG A 194 0.09 2.07 21.32
N ARG A 195 1.40 1.78 21.35
CA ARG A 195 2.43 2.72 20.86
C ARG A 195 2.40 2.77 19.35
N SER A 196 2.24 1.64 18.66
CA SER A 196 2.09 1.59 17.22
C SER A 196 0.95 2.47 16.73
N ALA A 197 -0.23 2.37 17.34
CA ALA A 197 -1.37 3.22 17.01
C ALA A 197 -1.10 4.72 17.23
N ARG A 198 -0.45 5.10 18.36
CA ARG A 198 -0.12 6.51 18.63
C ARG A 198 0.93 7.06 17.65
N VAL A 199 1.98 6.29 17.38
CA VAL A 199 3.03 6.68 16.42
C VAL A 199 2.46 6.76 15.01
N SER A 200 1.57 5.83 14.64
CA SER A 200 0.83 5.89 13.37
C SER A 200 0.08 7.22 13.20
N LEU A 201 -0.70 7.62 14.20
CA LEU A 201 -1.44 8.89 14.16
C LEU A 201 -0.52 10.11 14.09
N ALA A 202 0.61 10.10 14.83
CA ALA A 202 1.58 11.18 14.79
C ALA A 202 2.26 11.30 13.42
N LEU A 203 2.69 10.17 12.84
CA LEU A 203 3.28 10.14 11.49
C LEU A 203 2.26 10.55 10.41
N PHE A 204 1.03 10.10 10.53
CA PHE A 204 -0.05 10.51 9.63
C PHE A 204 -0.28 12.01 9.68
N GLY A 205 -0.42 12.58 10.89
CA GLY A 205 -0.56 14.01 11.09
C GLY A 205 0.61 14.81 10.53
N LEU A 206 1.85 14.33 10.74
CA LEU A 206 3.05 14.94 10.18
C LEU A 206 3.05 14.89 8.65
N GLY A 207 2.73 13.74 8.04
CA GLY A 207 2.67 13.58 6.59
C GLY A 207 1.64 14.49 5.94
N VAL A 208 0.41 14.53 6.49
CA VAL A 208 -0.65 15.42 6.00
C VAL A 208 -0.28 16.90 6.18
N SER A 209 0.29 17.26 7.33
CA SER A 209 0.73 18.65 7.57
C SER A 209 1.84 19.06 6.61
N SER A 210 2.81 18.17 6.34
CA SER A 210 3.86 18.43 5.35
C SER A 210 3.28 18.61 3.95
N ALA A 211 2.32 17.79 3.54
CA ALA A 211 1.62 17.94 2.26
C ALA A 211 0.88 19.28 2.17
N ALA A 212 0.15 19.66 3.23
CA ALA A 212 -0.55 20.94 3.27
C ALA A 212 0.41 22.12 3.19
N VAL A 213 1.54 22.08 3.92
CA VAL A 213 2.56 23.16 3.88
C VAL A 213 3.15 23.34 2.49
N VAL A 214 3.49 22.24 1.80
CA VAL A 214 3.99 22.32 0.42
C VAL A 214 2.94 22.95 -0.48
N LEU A 215 1.68 22.53 -0.37
CA LEU A 215 0.58 23.02 -1.20
C LEU A 215 0.18 24.47 -0.91
N VAL A 216 0.53 25.07 0.24
CA VAL A 216 0.19 26.48 0.54
C VAL A 216 0.72 27.42 -0.54
N PHE A 217 1.89 27.13 -1.09
CA PHE A 217 2.53 27.97 -2.11
C PHE A 217 2.05 27.68 -3.52
N GLU A 218 1.57 26.45 -3.79
CA GLU A 218 1.11 26.00 -5.11
C GLU A 218 -0.41 26.21 -5.28
N SER A 219 -1.19 25.81 -4.28
CA SER A 219 -2.65 25.90 -4.30
C SER A 219 -3.22 25.95 -2.88
N PRO A 220 -3.45 27.17 -2.32
CA PRO A 220 -3.99 27.32 -0.97
C PRO A 220 -5.31 26.56 -0.74
N ALA A 221 -6.17 26.48 -1.75
CA ALA A 221 -7.43 25.72 -1.65
C ALA A 221 -7.19 24.22 -1.45
N ARG A 222 -6.25 23.63 -2.18
CA ARG A 222 -5.86 22.22 -2.01
C ARG A 222 -5.17 21.99 -0.67
N ALA A 223 -4.33 22.93 -0.22
CA ALA A 223 -3.73 22.87 1.11
C ALA A 223 -4.79 22.79 2.23
N VAL A 224 -5.83 23.62 2.15
CA VAL A 224 -6.95 23.58 3.10
C VAL A 224 -7.69 22.25 3.02
N LEU A 225 -7.96 21.74 1.81
CA LEU A 225 -8.65 20.47 1.63
C LEU A 225 -7.86 19.30 2.24
N VAL A 226 -6.55 19.24 2.02
CA VAL A 226 -5.66 18.24 2.63
C VAL A 226 -5.65 18.37 4.15
N ALA A 227 -5.51 19.57 4.68
CA ALA A 227 -5.51 19.80 6.13
C ALA A 227 -6.83 19.38 6.79
N VAL A 228 -7.97 19.73 6.18
CA VAL A 228 -9.30 19.35 6.67
C VAL A 228 -9.49 17.83 6.63
N THR A 229 -9.14 17.19 5.52
CA THR A 229 -9.25 15.73 5.38
C THR A 229 -8.41 15.03 6.45
N GLY A 230 -7.17 15.47 6.65
CA GLY A 230 -6.29 14.92 7.68
C GLY A 230 -6.81 15.16 9.11
N ALA A 231 -7.27 16.37 9.41
CA ALA A 231 -7.85 16.69 10.72
C ALA A 231 -9.10 15.82 11.01
N LEU A 232 -9.99 15.66 10.03
CA LEU A 232 -11.15 14.78 10.16
C LEU A 232 -10.74 13.33 10.43
N ALA A 233 -9.73 12.83 9.72
CA ALA A 233 -9.23 11.46 9.95
C ALA A 233 -8.70 11.31 11.39
N LEU A 234 -7.91 12.26 11.90
CA LEU A 234 -7.38 12.22 13.27
C LEU A 234 -8.50 12.29 14.32
N VAL A 235 -9.52 13.13 14.11
CA VAL A 235 -10.68 13.26 15.02
C VAL A 235 -11.54 12.00 15.00
N LEU A 236 -11.70 11.38 13.84
CA LEU A 236 -12.52 10.17 13.68
C LEU A 236 -11.78 8.88 14.06
N ALA A 237 -10.46 8.89 14.16
CA ALA A 237 -9.66 7.69 14.43
C ALA A 237 -10.12 6.87 15.66
N PRO A 238 -10.46 7.48 16.82
CA PRO A 238 -10.96 6.70 17.95
C PRO A 238 -12.31 6.01 17.65
N ARG A 239 -13.17 6.67 16.87
CA ARG A 239 -14.48 6.13 16.48
C ARG A 239 -14.35 5.02 15.45
N ALA A 240 -13.40 5.13 14.52
CA ALA A 240 -13.17 4.10 13.51
C ALA A 240 -12.88 2.74 14.13
N VAL A 241 -12.08 2.71 15.21
CA VAL A 241 -11.80 1.48 15.96
C VAL A 241 -13.06 0.93 16.65
N LEU A 242 -13.91 1.80 17.17
CA LEU A 242 -15.15 1.40 17.84
C LEU A 242 -16.19 0.81 16.87
N PHE A 243 -16.34 1.42 15.68
CA PHE A 243 -17.40 1.04 14.73
C PHE A 243 -16.96 -0.06 13.75
N PHE A 244 -15.70 -0.10 13.34
CA PHE A 244 -15.18 -1.00 12.31
C PHE A 244 -14.22 -2.07 12.88
N GLY A 245 -14.08 -2.15 14.20
CA GLY A 245 -13.22 -3.13 14.84
C GLY A 245 -11.73 -2.85 14.69
N ARG A 246 -10.92 -3.92 14.78
CA ARG A 246 -9.46 -3.83 14.82
C ARG A 246 -8.85 -3.13 13.60
N ASP A 247 -9.43 -3.32 12.42
CA ASP A 247 -8.92 -2.78 11.16
C ASP A 247 -9.41 -1.36 10.85
N GLY A 248 -10.30 -0.82 11.67
CA GLY A 248 -10.94 0.49 11.45
C GLY A 248 -9.95 1.64 11.35
N LEU A 249 -8.90 1.63 12.16
CA LEU A 249 -7.85 2.65 12.10
C LEU A 249 -7.12 2.62 10.75
N PHE A 250 -6.69 1.44 10.31
CA PHE A 250 -6.01 1.28 9.03
C PHE A 250 -6.90 1.74 7.87
N GLY A 251 -8.14 1.29 7.81
CA GLY A 251 -9.09 1.65 6.75
C GLY A 251 -9.31 3.16 6.64
N LEU A 252 -9.51 3.85 7.79
CA LEU A 252 -9.68 5.29 7.83
C LEU A 252 -8.42 6.03 7.34
N LEU A 253 -7.25 5.67 7.87
CA LEU A 253 -5.99 6.32 7.49
C LEU A 253 -5.64 6.04 6.03
N ALA A 254 -5.91 4.82 5.52
CA ALA A 254 -5.66 4.45 4.12
C ALA A 254 -6.54 5.27 3.17
N ALA A 255 -7.83 5.40 3.44
CA ALA A 255 -8.73 6.23 2.64
C ALA A 255 -8.31 7.71 2.66
N SER A 256 -7.93 8.22 3.83
CA SER A 256 -7.51 9.62 3.97
C SER A 256 -6.13 9.89 3.33
N ALA A 257 -5.20 8.93 3.39
CA ALA A 257 -3.91 9.02 2.71
C ALA A 257 -4.09 9.00 1.19
N ALA A 258 -4.98 8.14 0.66
CA ALA A 258 -5.32 8.11 -0.75
C ALA A 258 -5.94 9.44 -1.21
N ALA A 259 -6.88 10.00 -0.46
CA ALA A 259 -7.46 11.31 -0.75
C ALA A 259 -6.39 12.42 -0.72
N THR A 260 -5.51 12.41 0.29
CA THR A 260 -4.39 13.35 0.39
C THR A 260 -3.48 13.25 -0.83
N ALA A 261 -3.12 12.04 -1.26
CA ALA A 261 -2.27 11.82 -2.43
C ALA A 261 -2.92 12.33 -3.72
N LEU A 262 -4.21 12.04 -3.94
CA LEU A 262 -4.95 12.51 -5.12
C LEU A 262 -5.03 14.04 -5.18
N VAL A 263 -5.35 14.69 -4.04
CA VAL A 263 -5.41 16.15 -3.96
C VAL A 263 -4.03 16.79 -4.14
N PHE A 264 -2.98 16.22 -3.51
CA PHE A 264 -1.62 16.71 -3.62
C PHE A 264 -1.13 16.63 -5.07
N LEU A 265 -1.27 15.45 -5.69
CA LEU A 265 -0.80 15.18 -7.04
C LEU A 265 -1.61 15.91 -8.12
N SER A 266 -2.87 16.31 -7.84
CA SER A 266 -3.62 17.16 -8.77
C SER A 266 -3.09 18.60 -8.84
N ALA A 267 -2.10 18.96 -8.04
CA ALA A 267 -1.40 20.25 -8.12
C ALA A 267 -0.15 20.19 -9.02
N VAL A 268 0.28 18.98 -9.40
CA VAL A 268 1.30 18.73 -10.42
C VAL A 268 0.72 18.94 -11.80
#